data_9583ec76153a8908553d0554e062f192
#
_entry.id   9583ec76153a8908553d0554e062f192
#
_cell.length_a   1.000
_cell.length_b   1.000
_cell.length_c   1.000
_cell.angle_alpha   90.00
_cell.angle_beta   90.00
_cell.angle_gamma   90.00
#
_symmetry.space_group_name_H-M   'P 1'
#
loop_
_entity.id
_entity.type
_entity.pdbx_description
1 polymer ?
#
loop_
_entity_poly.entity_id
_entity_poly.type
_entity_poly.pdbx_seq_one_letter_code
_entity_poly.pdbx_strand_id
1 'polypeptide(L)'
;MRLLLLLLLTFPALAVFDARAQQINRCTNAQGQTVYGDKPCEVMGARARLLPNPRAVGGSGLYRDSCARRLSELVAQIQSAADARDPNRLSGIYLWNGLSNAAATRVMDRLDEIVQRPLIDIAPVFPEEPAYVPAPTEPFTYTDGTPVDHAQASTTYPEVHVISNAPTGPRRPIALRLEQTLPRSATPTRTILHLRRQYNCFWITL
;
A
#
# COMPACT_ATOMS: atom_id res chain seq x y z
N MET A 1 9.70 65.81 2.76
CA MET A 1 9.05 65.07 3.84
C MET A 1 7.61 64.67 3.56
N ARG A 2 6.78 65.46 2.90
CA ARG A 2 5.34 65.11 2.60
C ARG A 2 5.17 64.00 1.55
N LEU A 3 6.07 63.88 0.58
CA LEU A 3 6.03 62.86 -0.47
C LEU A 3 6.36 61.47 0.05
N LEU A 4 7.24 61.36 1.04
CA LEU A 4 7.65 60.11 1.68
C LEU A 4 6.53 59.51 2.57
N LEU A 5 5.71 60.38 3.15
CA LEU A 5 4.59 59.99 4.00
C LEU A 5 3.40 59.40 3.18
N LEU A 6 3.24 59.86 1.95
CA LEU A 6 2.21 59.33 1.00
C LEU A 6 2.57 57.97 0.45
N LEU A 7 3.87 57.64 0.31
CA LEU A 7 4.32 56.35 -0.17
C LEU A 7 4.19 55.24 0.89
N LEU A 8 4.22 55.61 2.19
CA LEU A 8 4.02 54.68 3.30
C LEU A 8 2.56 54.30 3.55
N LEU A 9 1.61 55.08 3.03
CA LEU A 9 0.15 54.81 3.16
C LEU A 9 -0.41 53.93 2.07
N THR A 10 0.33 53.67 0.97
CA THR A 10 -0.16 52.85 -0.13
C THR A 10 0.26 51.36 -0.04
N PHE A 11 1.04 50.96 1.00
CA PHE A 11 1.58 49.61 1.13
C PHE A 11 0.72 48.56 1.85
N PRO A 12 -0.45 48.85 2.50
CA PRO A 12 -1.23 47.78 3.13
C PRO A 12 -2.31 47.16 2.24
N ALA A 13 -2.31 47.36 0.92
CA ALA A 13 -3.29 46.74 0.02
C ALA A 13 -2.78 45.56 -0.80
N LEU A 14 -1.67 44.94 -0.39
CA LEU A 14 -1.33 43.60 -0.86
C LEU A 14 -2.27 42.62 -0.16
N ALA A 15 -3.42 42.38 -0.80
CA ALA A 15 -4.37 41.36 -0.42
C ALA A 15 -3.58 40.05 -0.23
N VAL A 16 -3.58 39.55 0.99
CA VAL A 16 -3.13 38.21 1.30
C VAL A 16 -4.09 37.27 0.56
N PHE A 17 -3.71 36.85 -0.63
CA PHE A 17 -4.39 35.74 -1.30
C PHE A 17 -4.14 34.53 -0.41
N ASP A 18 -5.15 34.13 0.35
CA ASP A 18 -5.17 32.84 0.99
C ASP A 18 -4.97 31.77 -0.10
N ALA A 19 -3.73 31.33 -0.27
CA ALA A 19 -3.41 30.16 -1.06
C ALA A 19 -4.00 28.96 -0.31
N ARG A 20 -5.29 28.70 -0.56
CA ARG A 20 -5.93 27.45 -0.12
C ARG A 20 -5.22 26.33 -0.86
N ALA A 21 -4.38 25.61 -0.14
CA ALA A 21 -3.81 24.37 -0.63
C ALA A 21 -4.97 23.49 -1.12
N GLN A 22 -4.95 23.11 -2.39
CA GLN A 22 -5.96 22.22 -2.97
C GLN A 22 -5.88 20.89 -2.24
N GLN A 23 -6.93 20.55 -1.51
CA GLN A 23 -7.02 19.29 -0.80
C GLN A 23 -7.42 18.21 -1.81
N ILE A 24 -6.46 17.34 -2.14
CA ILE A 24 -6.71 16.18 -3.00
C ILE A 24 -7.28 15.06 -2.13
N ASN A 25 -8.51 14.67 -2.42
CA ASN A 25 -9.17 13.54 -1.77
C ASN A 25 -8.77 12.22 -2.43
N ARG A 26 -8.46 11.23 -1.62
CA ARG A 26 -8.18 9.87 -2.06
C ARG A 26 -9.40 8.99 -1.79
N CYS A 27 -9.97 8.46 -2.85
CA CYS A 27 -11.21 7.72 -2.83
C CYS A 27 -11.04 6.32 -3.42
N THR A 28 -11.96 5.41 -3.13
CA THR A 28 -12.01 4.07 -3.75
C THR A 28 -13.32 3.96 -4.53
N ASN A 29 -13.24 3.64 -5.84
CA ASN A 29 -14.40 3.43 -6.67
C ASN A 29 -15.08 2.07 -6.39
N ALA A 30 -16.20 1.79 -7.06
CA ALA A 30 -16.95 0.54 -6.92
C ALA A 30 -16.14 -0.71 -7.33
N GLN A 31 -15.12 -0.54 -8.18
CA GLN A 31 -14.21 -1.59 -8.64
C GLN A 31 -13.01 -1.79 -7.71
N GLY A 32 -12.94 -1.07 -6.57
CA GLY A 32 -11.84 -1.16 -5.61
C GLY A 32 -10.58 -0.40 -6.04
N GLN A 33 -10.62 0.38 -7.12
CA GLN A 33 -9.48 1.16 -7.60
C GLN A 33 -9.39 2.50 -6.86
N THR A 34 -8.18 2.97 -6.63
CA THR A 34 -7.94 4.28 -6.02
C THR A 34 -8.11 5.40 -7.05
N VAL A 35 -8.97 6.35 -6.75
CA VAL A 35 -9.22 7.56 -7.55
C VAL A 35 -8.83 8.78 -6.73
N TYR A 36 -8.15 9.74 -7.34
CA TYR A 36 -7.78 11.01 -6.73
C TYR A 36 -8.59 12.14 -7.34
N GLY A 37 -9.02 13.09 -6.53
CA GLY A 37 -9.75 14.25 -7.01
C GLY A 37 -9.83 15.37 -5.98
N ASP A 38 -10.18 16.56 -6.45
CA ASP A 38 -10.40 17.77 -5.65
C ASP A 38 -11.80 17.82 -5.01
N LYS A 39 -12.71 16.95 -5.48
CA LYS A 39 -14.09 16.86 -4.99
C LYS A 39 -14.23 15.80 -3.89
N PRO A 40 -15.24 15.92 -3.00
CA PRO A 40 -15.61 14.88 -2.06
C PRO A 40 -15.88 13.55 -2.76
N CYS A 41 -15.48 12.43 -2.14
CA CYS A 41 -15.56 11.09 -2.74
C CYS A 41 -16.99 10.71 -3.16
N GLU A 42 -17.99 11.14 -2.41
CA GLU A 42 -19.41 10.88 -2.70
C GLU A 42 -19.83 11.49 -4.03
N VAL A 43 -19.33 12.69 -4.35
CA VAL A 43 -19.61 13.40 -5.60
C VAL A 43 -18.97 12.71 -6.80
N MET A 44 -17.86 12.00 -6.57
CA MET A 44 -17.14 11.22 -7.59
C MET A 44 -17.65 9.77 -7.72
N GLY A 45 -18.77 9.42 -7.05
CA GLY A 45 -19.28 8.05 -7.05
C GLY A 45 -18.35 7.04 -6.37
N ALA A 46 -17.49 7.53 -5.49
CA ALA A 46 -16.48 6.75 -4.79
C ALA A 46 -16.66 6.88 -3.27
N ARG A 47 -16.02 6.00 -2.51
CA ARG A 47 -16.02 6.07 -1.04
C ARG A 47 -14.70 6.64 -0.55
N ALA A 48 -14.76 7.52 0.44
CA ALA A 48 -13.57 7.99 1.13
C ALA A 48 -12.85 6.79 1.73
N ARG A 49 -11.56 6.63 1.44
CA ARG A 49 -10.73 5.67 2.13
C ARG A 49 -10.45 6.23 3.51
N LEU A 50 -11.23 5.78 4.49
CA LEU A 50 -10.97 6.10 5.89
C LEU A 50 -9.61 5.51 6.23
N LEU A 51 -8.58 6.37 6.29
CA LEU A 51 -7.36 6.03 7.00
C LEU A 51 -7.79 5.68 8.44
N PRO A 52 -7.31 4.57 9.02
CA PRO A 52 -7.58 4.29 10.40
C PRO A 52 -7.23 5.53 11.22
N ASN A 53 -8.21 6.09 11.95
CA ASN A 53 -7.98 7.28 12.75
C ASN A 53 -6.89 6.93 13.79
N PRO A 54 -5.69 7.54 13.75
CA PRO A 54 -4.63 7.23 14.70
C PRO A 54 -5.04 7.55 16.14
N ARG A 55 -6.09 8.38 16.34
CA ARG A 55 -6.70 8.66 17.64
C ARG A 55 -7.65 7.57 18.15
N ALA A 56 -8.11 6.66 17.29
CA ALA A 56 -8.96 5.53 17.67
C ALA A 56 -8.17 4.34 18.23
N VAL A 57 -6.85 4.32 18.08
CA VAL A 57 -5.97 3.42 18.80
C VAL A 57 -5.73 4.08 20.15
N GLY A 58 -6.58 3.74 21.12
CA GLY A 58 -6.72 4.32 22.44
C GLY A 58 -5.42 4.83 23.05
N GLY A 59 -5.29 6.14 23.04
CA GLY A 59 -4.19 6.81 23.70
C GLY A 59 -4.30 6.71 25.20
N SER A 60 -3.47 5.97 25.80
CA SER A 60 -2.89 6.21 27.11
C SER A 60 -1.55 5.49 27.15
N GLY A 61 -0.54 6.18 26.75
CA GLY A 61 0.83 6.30 27.24
C GLY A 61 1.66 5.09 27.61
N LEU A 62 1.14 3.89 27.57
CA LEU A 62 1.89 2.67 27.81
C LEU A 62 1.74 1.80 26.57
N TYR A 63 2.85 1.56 25.88
CA TYR A 63 2.95 0.58 24.81
C TYR A 63 2.45 -0.78 25.32
N ARG A 64 1.14 -0.99 25.26
CA ARG A 64 0.56 -2.30 25.44
C ARG A 64 0.71 -3.03 24.13
N ASP A 65 1.67 -3.94 24.16
CA ASP A 65 1.81 -5.06 23.23
C ASP A 65 1.74 -4.72 21.75
N SER A 66 2.90 -4.67 21.16
CA SER A 66 3.15 -4.58 19.72
C SER A 66 2.49 -5.70 18.89
N CYS A 67 1.70 -6.57 19.51
CA CYS A 67 0.95 -7.63 18.83
C CYS A 67 -0.25 -7.10 18.06
N ALA A 68 -0.06 -6.80 16.78
CA ALA A 68 -1.15 -6.49 15.87
C ALA A 68 -1.85 -7.77 15.42
N ARG A 69 -3.08 -8.00 15.88
CA ARG A 69 -3.87 -9.19 15.48
C ARG A 69 -4.52 -9.03 14.11
N ARG A 70 -4.74 -7.78 13.69
CA ARG A 70 -5.31 -7.42 12.40
C ARG A 70 -4.30 -6.66 11.57
N LEU A 71 -4.35 -6.86 10.27
CA LEU A 71 -3.47 -6.12 9.35
C LEU A 71 -3.69 -4.60 9.45
N SER A 72 -4.93 -4.16 9.66
CA SER A 72 -5.25 -2.73 9.86
C SER A 72 -4.59 -2.14 11.12
N GLU A 73 -4.45 -2.93 12.18
CA GLU A 73 -3.75 -2.52 13.40
C GLU A 73 -2.25 -2.36 13.14
N LEU A 74 -1.65 -3.32 12.39
CA LEU A 74 -0.25 -3.22 11.99
C LEU A 74 0.00 -1.99 11.13
N VAL A 75 -0.85 -1.73 10.13
CA VAL A 75 -0.76 -0.54 9.26
C VAL A 75 -0.85 0.74 10.10
N ALA A 76 -1.77 0.82 11.06
CA ALA A 76 -1.90 1.98 11.94
C ALA A 76 -0.65 2.18 12.83
N GLN A 77 -0.03 1.09 13.30
CA GLN A 77 1.22 1.17 14.08
C GLN A 77 2.39 1.65 13.22
N ILE A 78 2.53 1.15 11.99
CA ILE A 78 3.54 1.62 11.03
C ILE A 78 3.34 3.12 10.73
N GLN A 79 2.11 3.54 10.46
CA GLN A 79 1.79 4.93 10.20
C GLN A 79 2.13 5.82 11.40
N SER A 80 1.72 5.40 12.61
CA SER A 80 2.04 6.13 13.83
C SER A 80 3.54 6.25 14.09
N ALA A 81 4.33 5.21 13.77
CA ALA A 81 5.79 5.25 13.87
C ALA A 81 6.40 6.23 12.88
N ALA A 82 5.93 6.23 11.63
CA ALA A 82 6.40 7.14 10.58
C ALA A 82 6.03 8.60 10.88
N ASP A 83 4.79 8.86 11.32
CA ASP A 83 4.33 10.21 11.69
C ASP A 83 5.12 10.78 12.89
N ALA A 84 5.45 9.94 13.86
CA ALA A 84 6.25 10.31 15.01
C ALA A 84 7.76 10.33 14.72
N ARG A 85 8.21 9.82 13.57
CA ARG A 85 9.61 9.57 13.23
C ARG A 85 10.34 8.78 14.31
N ASP A 86 9.67 7.78 14.84
CA ASP A 86 10.12 7.01 16.00
C ASP A 86 10.50 5.57 15.58
N PRO A 87 11.81 5.27 15.40
CA PRO A 87 12.27 3.94 15.03
C PRO A 87 11.98 2.90 16.11
N ASN A 88 11.89 3.30 17.38
CA ASN A 88 11.60 2.36 18.47
C ASN A 88 10.17 1.84 18.38
N ARG A 89 9.22 2.67 17.93
CA ARG A 89 7.85 2.21 17.65
C ARG A 89 7.85 1.18 16.53
N LEU A 90 8.57 1.45 15.44
CA LEU A 90 8.63 0.54 14.32
C LEU A 90 9.36 -0.77 14.70
N SER A 91 10.39 -0.68 15.54
CA SER A 91 11.12 -1.85 16.05
C SER A 91 10.27 -2.74 16.94
N GLY A 92 9.28 -2.18 17.64
CA GLY A 92 8.35 -2.93 18.48
C GLY A 92 7.45 -3.91 17.72
N ILE A 93 7.27 -3.72 16.42
CA ILE A 93 6.50 -4.61 15.54
C ILE A 93 7.37 -5.40 14.58
N TYR A 94 8.69 -5.32 14.72
CA TYR A 94 9.66 -6.07 13.93
C TYR A 94 9.92 -7.44 14.54
N LEU A 95 10.05 -8.47 13.70
CA LEU A 95 10.33 -9.84 14.14
C LEU A 95 11.84 -10.04 14.30
N TRP A 96 12.33 -9.96 15.52
CA TRP A 96 13.76 -10.01 15.86
C TRP A 96 14.36 -11.41 15.94
N ASN A 97 13.55 -12.46 15.78
CA ASN A 97 13.99 -13.84 16.01
C ASN A 97 15.15 -14.23 15.09
N GLY A 98 16.18 -14.82 15.68
CA GLY A 98 17.32 -15.39 14.96
C GLY A 98 18.34 -14.38 14.42
N LEU A 99 18.28 -13.11 14.83
CA LEU A 99 19.24 -12.09 14.43
C LEU A 99 20.47 -12.08 15.37
N SER A 100 21.66 -11.95 14.79
CA SER A 100 22.86 -11.59 15.54
C SER A 100 22.83 -10.11 15.94
N ASN A 101 23.63 -9.72 16.94
CA ASN A 101 23.72 -8.32 17.37
C ASN A 101 24.08 -7.38 16.20
N ALA A 102 25.04 -7.76 15.37
CA ALA A 102 25.42 -6.95 14.20
C ALA A 102 24.30 -6.85 13.17
N ALA A 103 23.49 -7.89 12.98
CA ALA A 103 22.32 -7.85 12.11
C ALA A 103 21.22 -6.96 12.71
N ALA A 104 20.99 -7.06 14.02
CA ALA A 104 20.02 -6.24 14.73
C ALA A 104 20.35 -4.73 14.63
N THR A 105 21.64 -4.36 14.77
CA THR A 105 22.07 -2.97 14.57
C THR A 105 21.73 -2.47 13.16
N ARG A 106 22.07 -3.26 12.12
CA ARG A 106 21.74 -2.87 10.72
C ARG A 106 20.23 -2.72 10.48
N VAL A 107 19.45 -3.59 11.12
CA VAL A 107 17.99 -3.49 11.05
C VAL A 107 17.53 -2.19 11.71
N MET A 108 18.03 -1.84 12.90
CA MET A 108 17.68 -0.58 13.56
C MET A 108 18.02 0.64 12.71
N ASP A 109 19.22 0.67 12.11
CA ASP A 109 19.64 1.76 11.21
C ASP A 109 18.67 1.86 10.02
N ARG A 110 18.22 0.73 9.48
CA ARG A 110 17.26 0.72 8.38
C ARG A 110 15.87 1.15 8.79
N LEU A 111 15.41 0.77 9.98
CA LEU A 111 14.13 1.22 10.53
C LEU A 111 14.14 2.73 10.79
N ASP A 112 15.27 3.28 11.28
CA ASP A 112 15.43 4.74 11.44
C ASP A 112 15.34 5.44 10.08
N GLU A 113 16.05 4.95 9.07
CA GLU A 113 15.98 5.50 7.71
C GLU A 113 14.53 5.50 7.17
N ILE A 114 13.77 4.45 7.42
CA ILE A 114 12.37 4.32 6.97
C ILE A 114 11.49 5.38 7.63
N VAL A 115 11.57 5.56 8.95
CA VAL A 115 10.70 6.52 9.65
C VAL A 115 11.08 7.97 9.40
N GLN A 116 12.32 8.25 9.00
CA GLN A 116 12.75 9.61 8.63
C GLN A 116 12.20 10.05 7.26
N ARG A 117 11.74 9.13 6.43
CA ARG A 117 11.17 9.42 5.11
C ARG A 117 9.69 9.77 5.24
N PRO A 118 9.23 10.88 4.64
CA PRO A 118 7.80 11.20 4.61
C PRO A 118 6.99 10.07 3.97
N LEU A 119 6.02 9.55 4.71
CA LEU A 119 5.14 8.47 4.26
C LEU A 119 3.95 9.05 3.47
N ILE A 120 3.75 8.53 2.26
CA ILE A 120 2.63 8.93 1.38
C ILE A 120 1.51 7.89 1.47
N ASP A 121 1.86 6.60 1.36
CA ASP A 121 0.87 5.52 1.35
C ASP A 121 1.46 4.20 1.83
N ILE A 122 0.56 3.31 2.28
CA ILE A 122 0.87 1.91 2.61
C ILE A 122 -0.08 1.02 1.82
N ALA A 123 0.46 0.27 0.88
CA ALA A 123 -0.30 -0.64 0.04
C ALA A 123 0.03 -2.11 0.35
N PRO A 124 -0.96 -3.01 0.38
CA PRO A 124 -0.70 -4.44 0.50
C PRO A 124 -0.10 -5.00 -0.79
N VAL A 125 0.86 -5.91 -0.64
CA VAL A 125 1.45 -6.67 -1.74
C VAL A 125 0.94 -8.11 -1.64
N PHE A 126 0.37 -8.60 -2.73
CA PHE A 126 -0.14 -9.96 -2.84
C PHE A 126 0.83 -10.85 -3.60
N PRO A 127 0.79 -12.17 -3.41
CA PRO A 127 1.54 -13.10 -4.25
C PRO A 127 1.19 -12.89 -5.72
N GLU A 128 2.20 -12.97 -6.56
CA GLU A 128 2.02 -12.95 -8.00
C GLU A 128 1.19 -14.17 -8.43
N GLU A 129 0.20 -13.97 -9.28
CA GLU A 129 -0.59 -15.08 -9.81
C GLU A 129 0.32 -15.87 -10.75
N PRO A 130 0.42 -17.20 -10.59
CA PRO A 130 1.19 -17.99 -11.55
C PRO A 130 0.61 -17.72 -12.94
N ALA A 131 1.48 -17.29 -13.85
CA ALA A 131 1.08 -17.08 -15.24
C ALA A 131 0.39 -18.35 -15.73
N TYR A 132 -0.81 -18.20 -16.29
CA TYR A 132 -1.49 -19.30 -16.95
C TYR A 132 -0.59 -19.77 -18.09
N VAL A 133 0.04 -20.91 -17.89
CA VAL A 133 0.71 -21.63 -18.97
C VAL A 133 -0.38 -22.48 -19.61
N PRO A 134 -0.84 -22.14 -20.85
CA PRO A 134 -1.79 -23.02 -21.52
C PRO A 134 -1.14 -24.40 -21.62
N ALA A 135 -1.90 -25.43 -21.25
CA ALA A 135 -1.45 -26.80 -21.42
C ALA A 135 -1.01 -26.98 -22.90
N PRO A 136 0.13 -27.67 -23.15
CA PRO A 136 0.53 -27.97 -24.51
C PRO A 136 -0.67 -28.59 -25.22
N THR A 137 -1.14 -27.96 -26.27
CA THR A 137 -2.19 -28.55 -27.12
C THR A 137 -1.51 -29.68 -27.85
N GLU A 138 -1.56 -30.88 -27.26
CA GLU A 138 -1.17 -32.08 -27.97
C GLU A 138 -2.09 -32.18 -29.22
N PRO A 139 -1.54 -32.34 -30.42
CA PRO A 139 -2.39 -32.52 -31.59
C PRO A 139 -3.27 -33.77 -31.37
N PHE A 140 -4.58 -33.54 -31.34
CA PHE A 140 -5.56 -34.63 -31.25
C PHE A 140 -5.37 -35.50 -32.49
N THR A 141 -4.80 -36.68 -32.28
CA THR A 141 -4.76 -37.74 -33.27
C THR A 141 -5.87 -38.75 -32.94
N TYR A 142 -6.75 -39.01 -33.90
CA TYR A 142 -7.63 -40.16 -33.76
C TYR A 142 -6.82 -41.45 -33.72
N THR A 143 -7.34 -42.46 -33.06
CA THR A 143 -6.70 -43.78 -32.90
C THR A 143 -6.42 -44.50 -34.23
N ASP A 144 -6.96 -44.02 -35.33
CA ASP A 144 -6.78 -44.54 -36.71
C ASP A 144 -5.64 -43.80 -37.49
N GLY A 145 -5.00 -42.78 -36.89
CA GLY A 145 -3.89 -42.10 -37.50
C GLY A 145 -4.26 -41.09 -38.62
N THR A 146 -5.56 -40.81 -38.84
CA THR A 146 -5.97 -39.84 -39.87
C THR A 146 -5.91 -38.41 -39.36
N PRO A 147 -5.29 -37.48 -40.11
CA PRO A 147 -5.31 -36.05 -39.74
C PRO A 147 -6.72 -35.49 -39.94
N VAL A 148 -7.20 -34.79 -38.93
CA VAL A 148 -8.52 -34.10 -39.00
C VAL A 148 -8.36 -32.80 -39.76
N ASP A 149 -9.07 -32.67 -40.85
CA ASP A 149 -9.19 -31.41 -41.58
C ASP A 149 -10.14 -30.49 -40.80
N HIS A 150 -9.62 -29.38 -40.29
CA HIS A 150 -10.32 -28.42 -39.42
C HIS A 150 -11.47 -27.67 -40.13
N ALA A 151 -11.70 -27.91 -41.40
CA ALA A 151 -12.72 -27.21 -42.18
C ALA A 151 -14.17 -27.67 -41.93
N GLN A 152 -14.41 -28.78 -41.23
CA GLN A 152 -15.78 -29.35 -41.03
C GLN A 152 -16.14 -29.72 -39.60
N ALA A 153 -15.44 -29.22 -38.62
CA ALA A 153 -15.82 -29.43 -37.21
C ALA A 153 -17.02 -28.56 -36.85
N SER A 154 -18.22 -29.17 -36.99
CA SER A 154 -19.46 -28.66 -36.41
C SER A 154 -19.30 -28.47 -34.89
N THR A 155 -19.52 -27.26 -34.49
CA THR A 155 -19.66 -26.59 -33.22
C THR A 155 -20.27 -27.37 -32.05
N THR A 156 -19.68 -28.45 -31.62
CA THR A 156 -19.96 -28.99 -30.30
C THR A 156 -18.61 -29.14 -29.61
N TYR A 157 -18.07 -27.99 -29.12
CA TYR A 157 -16.93 -28.03 -28.21
C TYR A 157 -17.38 -28.77 -26.95
N PRO A 158 -16.72 -29.87 -26.54
CA PRO A 158 -16.90 -30.36 -25.20
C PRO A 158 -16.51 -29.20 -24.27
N GLU A 159 -17.40 -28.89 -23.35
CA GLU A 159 -17.15 -27.89 -22.29
C GLU A 159 -15.86 -28.32 -21.59
N VAL A 160 -14.77 -27.62 -21.92
CA VAL A 160 -13.49 -27.83 -21.27
C VAL A 160 -13.68 -27.31 -19.85
N HIS A 161 -13.98 -28.21 -18.93
CA HIS A 161 -13.91 -27.93 -17.52
C HIS A 161 -12.47 -27.55 -17.19
N VAL A 162 -12.17 -26.25 -17.31
CA VAL A 162 -10.92 -25.70 -16.80
C VAL A 162 -10.96 -25.88 -15.30
N ILE A 163 -10.33 -26.93 -14.82
CA ILE A 163 -10.08 -27.10 -13.38
C ILE A 163 -9.08 -26.01 -13.04
N SER A 164 -9.61 -24.82 -12.72
CA SER A 164 -8.82 -23.73 -12.17
C SER A 164 -8.38 -24.16 -10.78
N ASN A 165 -7.15 -24.65 -10.66
CA ASN A 165 -6.48 -24.88 -9.39
C ASN A 165 -6.11 -23.55 -8.69
N ALA A 166 -6.64 -22.43 -9.15
CA ALA A 166 -6.48 -21.16 -8.47
C ALA A 166 -7.11 -21.27 -7.07
N PRO A 167 -6.37 -20.91 -6.01
CA PRO A 167 -6.91 -20.95 -4.67
C PRO A 167 -8.13 -20.02 -4.58
N THR A 168 -9.29 -20.60 -4.37
CA THR A 168 -10.61 -19.92 -4.30
C THR A 168 -10.80 -19.09 -3.03
N GLY A 169 -9.75 -18.95 -2.18
CA GLY A 169 -9.80 -18.19 -0.94
C GLY A 169 -9.42 -16.71 -1.13
N PRO A 170 -9.86 -15.83 -0.22
CA PRO A 170 -9.43 -14.43 -0.23
C PRO A 170 -7.90 -14.37 -0.14
N ARG A 171 -7.28 -13.72 -1.13
CA ARG A 171 -5.82 -13.58 -1.19
C ARG A 171 -5.31 -12.83 0.04
N ARG A 172 -4.33 -13.39 0.70
CA ARG A 172 -3.70 -12.76 1.86
C ARG A 172 -2.45 -12.01 1.39
N PRO A 173 -2.25 -10.76 1.83
CA PRO A 173 -1.03 -10.04 1.50
C PRO A 173 0.18 -10.67 2.17
N ILE A 174 1.30 -10.70 1.45
CA ILE A 174 2.59 -11.23 1.90
C ILE A 174 3.55 -10.14 2.35
N ALA A 175 3.29 -8.89 1.95
CA ALA A 175 4.09 -7.74 2.32
C ALA A 175 3.24 -6.46 2.31
N LEU A 176 3.79 -5.40 2.88
CA LEU A 176 3.31 -4.02 2.77
C LEU A 176 4.35 -3.21 1.99
N ARG A 177 3.89 -2.45 1.02
CA ARG A 177 4.70 -1.49 0.29
C ARG A 177 4.43 -0.10 0.83
N LEU A 178 5.48 0.52 1.35
CA LEU A 178 5.47 1.90 1.79
C LEU A 178 5.88 2.77 0.61
N GLU A 179 5.01 3.66 0.20
CA GLU A 179 5.32 4.73 -0.75
C GLU A 179 5.76 5.95 0.06
N GLN A 180 6.98 6.40 -0.16
CA GLN A 180 7.62 7.45 0.61
C GLN A 180 8.31 8.44 -0.33
N THR A 181 8.75 9.59 0.18
CA THR A 181 9.69 10.47 -0.51
C THR A 181 11.01 10.52 0.22
N LEU A 182 12.08 10.86 -0.49
CA LEU A 182 13.34 11.14 0.15
C LEU A 182 13.21 12.42 1.02
N PRO A 183 13.93 12.50 2.15
CA PRO A 183 13.95 13.69 2.98
C PRO A 183 14.33 14.92 2.15
N ARG A 184 13.56 16.01 2.27
CA ARG A 184 13.77 17.28 1.57
C ARG A 184 13.72 17.20 0.03
N SER A 185 13.11 16.15 -0.53
CA SER A 185 12.97 15.94 -1.97
C SER A 185 11.59 15.35 -2.27
N ALA A 186 11.05 15.67 -3.44
CA ALA A 186 9.84 15.03 -3.95
C ALA A 186 10.12 13.69 -4.66
N THR A 187 11.38 13.21 -4.64
CA THR A 187 11.74 11.95 -5.29
C THR A 187 11.05 10.78 -4.58
N PRO A 188 10.22 10.02 -5.30
CA PRO A 188 9.53 8.87 -4.72
C PRO A 188 10.52 7.75 -4.40
N THR A 189 10.27 7.06 -3.30
CA THR A 189 10.99 5.85 -2.91
C THR A 189 10.02 4.81 -2.37
N ARG A 190 10.38 3.55 -2.47
CA ARG A 190 9.56 2.42 -2.05
C ARG A 190 10.32 1.57 -1.06
N THR A 191 9.63 1.17 0.00
CA THR A 191 10.14 0.20 0.95
C THR A 191 9.15 -0.95 1.05
N ILE A 192 9.66 -2.18 1.00
CA ILE A 192 8.84 -3.39 1.18
C ILE A 192 9.09 -3.93 2.58
N LEU A 193 8.03 -4.09 3.33
CA LEU A 193 8.01 -4.75 4.64
C LEU A 193 7.31 -6.09 4.48
N HIS A 194 8.04 -7.18 4.60
CA HIS A 194 7.46 -8.51 4.52
C HIS A 194 6.62 -8.82 5.75
N LEU A 195 5.48 -9.46 5.54
CA LEU A 195 4.57 -9.85 6.61
C LEU A 195 4.90 -11.25 7.14
N ARG A 196 5.00 -11.36 8.44
CA ARG A 196 5.11 -12.64 9.15
C ARG A 196 3.97 -12.76 10.15
N ARG A 197 3.45 -13.95 10.28
CA ARG A 197 2.43 -14.24 11.31
C ARG A 197 2.99 -15.23 12.30
N GLN A 198 3.11 -14.77 13.55
CA GLN A 198 3.62 -15.57 14.66
C GLN A 198 2.83 -15.24 15.94
N TYR A 199 2.49 -16.25 16.73
CA TYR A 199 1.68 -16.11 17.95
C TYR A 199 0.36 -15.35 17.74
N ASN A 200 -0.29 -15.59 16.61
CA ASN A 200 -1.52 -14.92 16.18
C ASN A 200 -1.37 -13.40 15.96
N CYS A 201 -0.14 -12.88 15.87
CA CYS A 201 0.18 -11.50 15.60
C CYS A 201 0.81 -11.34 14.23
N PHE A 202 0.62 -10.17 13.63
CA PHE A 202 1.37 -9.75 12.45
C PHE A 202 2.65 -9.04 12.88
N TRP A 203 3.73 -9.38 12.22
CA TRP A 203 5.07 -8.83 12.40
C TRP A 203 5.61 -8.41 11.04
N ILE A 204 6.55 -7.46 11.04
CA ILE A 204 7.28 -7.07 9.83
C ILE A 204 8.70 -7.63 9.86
N THR A 205 9.25 -7.88 8.65
CA THR A 205 10.68 -8.12 8.42
C THR A 205 11.12 -7.32 7.19
N LEU A 206 12.40 -7.04 7.10
CA LEU A 206 13.05 -6.39 5.95
C LEU A 206 13.66 -7.41 5.00
#